data_7d7d4191d202b48ee2c313b79ba97ce6
#
_entry.id   7d7d4191d202b48ee2c313b79ba97ce6
#
_cell.length_a   1.000
_cell.length_b   1.000
_cell.length_c   1.000
_cell.angle_alpha   90.00
_cell.angle_beta   90.00
_cell.angle_gamma   90.00
#
_symmetry.space_group_name_H-M   'P 1'
#
loop_
_entity.id
_entity.type
_entity.pdbx_description
1 polymer ?
#
loop_
_entity_poly.entity_id
_entity_poly.type
_entity_poly.pdbx_seq_one_letter_code
_entity_poly.pdbx_strand_id
1 'polypeptide(L)'
;MTIIINMKESTNFYLPKGIVTTGVMAGWPQKSPNKITTVTYTFPDHNTYREIIKSKTPITESEEKNTLKNIYEYHRLYNVREQKKQELNTIKDKYSEDSKKRIKELEEEIEKIEDKIINTVDNIHPYFYLTQETIFPHQQEVIEDILQHISDILSIFFYKISPYINADLKFGYYSQFIDMSTHKLISNSRKGNAANPNVEGTPRKEIKPDETHDLPGTIFVNISTQEYYKTINQDGIDEYIKNEAKINDVYYFNNDKTISIARGNNNLFEEYQQNKHKIGSYEYLVFMHEIGHALGLNHSWKYIPNKEHKVLYSYKYSIMSIDFADIEDADFGGLYPMTFMLVDILLLQYLYGPNMTTRLENNTYGFNSNTGRAAYSLNSIEDKLVSCIWDSGGIDTLDFSLYTVNQVINLNEGCFSDIGGLRSNISIAYKTIIENA
;
A
#
# COMPACT_ATOMS: atom_id res chain seq x y z
N MET A 1 -9.42 -20.13 33.51
CA MET A 1 -8.82 -20.21 32.16
C MET A 1 -9.27 -21.51 31.52
N THR A 2 -10.02 -21.44 30.45
CA THR A 2 -10.42 -22.62 29.68
C THR A 2 -9.62 -22.60 28.39
N ILE A 3 -8.79 -23.62 28.17
CA ILE A 3 -8.07 -23.83 26.92
C ILE A 3 -8.79 -24.95 26.20
N ILE A 4 -9.29 -24.69 25.01
CA ILE A 4 -9.89 -25.69 24.14
C ILE A 4 -8.88 -25.96 23.04
N ILE A 5 -8.34 -27.16 23.00
CA ILE A 5 -7.45 -27.63 21.94
C ILE A 5 -8.30 -28.48 20.99
N ASN A 6 -8.51 -28.02 19.77
CA ASN A 6 -9.25 -28.76 18.76
C ASN A 6 -8.26 -29.43 17.80
N MET A 7 -8.13 -30.73 17.91
CA MET A 7 -7.41 -31.56 16.94
C MET A 7 -8.48 -32.30 16.09
N LYS A 8 -8.81 -31.77 14.93
CA LYS A 8 -9.60 -32.46 13.93
C LYS A 8 -8.71 -32.87 12.76
N GLU A 9 -8.96 -34.02 12.21
CA GLU A 9 -8.33 -34.46 10.96
C GLU A 9 -8.43 -33.37 9.90
N SER A 10 -7.31 -33.11 9.18
CA SER A 10 -7.18 -32.10 8.16
C SER A 10 -8.31 -32.24 7.13
N THR A 11 -9.28 -31.35 7.21
CA THR A 11 -10.17 -31.16 6.07
C THR A 11 -9.33 -30.47 5.00
N ASN A 12 -9.02 -31.20 3.92
CA ASN A 12 -8.40 -30.63 2.73
C ASN A 12 -9.21 -29.41 2.29
N PHE A 13 -8.79 -28.23 2.72
CA PHE A 13 -9.39 -26.99 2.26
C PHE A 13 -8.89 -26.76 0.83
N TYR A 14 -9.66 -27.30 -0.12
CA TYR A 14 -9.47 -26.99 -1.52
C TYR A 14 -9.96 -25.57 -1.75
N LEU A 15 -9.03 -24.60 -1.86
CA LEU A 15 -9.38 -23.35 -2.49
C LEU A 15 -9.89 -23.67 -3.89
N PRO A 16 -11.10 -23.20 -4.26
CA PRO A 16 -11.61 -23.41 -5.60
C PRO A 16 -10.56 -22.98 -6.62
N LYS A 17 -10.31 -23.80 -7.64
CA LYS A 17 -9.30 -23.56 -8.68
C LYS A 17 -9.38 -22.14 -9.28
N GLY A 18 -10.59 -21.54 -9.30
CA GLY A 18 -10.83 -20.16 -9.71
C GLY A 18 -10.22 -19.10 -8.81
N ILE A 19 -10.07 -19.34 -7.50
CA ILE A 19 -9.43 -18.37 -6.58
C ILE A 19 -7.93 -18.27 -6.87
N VAL A 20 -7.26 -19.40 -7.06
CA VAL A 20 -5.83 -19.40 -7.37
C VAL A 20 -5.54 -18.71 -8.70
N THR A 21 -6.42 -18.91 -9.71
CA THR A 21 -6.19 -18.32 -11.04
C THR A 21 -6.57 -16.85 -11.16
N THR A 22 -7.45 -16.34 -10.30
CA THR A 22 -7.90 -14.93 -10.33
C THR A 22 -7.23 -14.07 -9.24
N GLY A 23 -6.70 -14.71 -8.21
CA GLY A 23 -6.05 -14.06 -7.07
C GLY A 23 -4.62 -13.61 -7.30
N VAL A 24 -4.02 -14.10 -8.37
CA VAL A 24 -2.64 -13.77 -8.75
C VAL A 24 -2.59 -13.27 -10.18
N MET A 25 -1.70 -12.35 -10.46
CA MET A 25 -1.46 -11.90 -11.84
C MET A 25 -0.33 -12.71 -12.46
N ALA A 26 0.88 -12.53 -11.96
CA ALA A 26 2.05 -13.30 -12.34
C ALA A 26 3.16 -13.00 -11.32
N GLY A 27 3.97 -13.98 -11.01
CA GLY A 27 5.16 -13.80 -10.22
C GLY A 27 6.36 -13.34 -11.04
N TRP A 28 7.40 -12.91 -10.37
CA TRP A 28 8.71 -12.70 -11.01
C TRP A 28 9.21 -14.01 -11.62
N PRO A 29 9.82 -13.96 -12.83
CA PRO A 29 10.17 -15.19 -13.54
C PRO A 29 11.20 -16.02 -12.78
N GLN A 30 10.90 -17.28 -12.58
CA GLN A 30 11.87 -18.25 -12.10
C GLN A 30 12.83 -18.58 -13.24
N LYS A 31 14.13 -18.42 -13.01
CA LYS A 31 15.17 -18.77 -14.02
C LYS A 31 15.25 -20.27 -14.31
N SER A 32 14.66 -21.11 -13.48
CA SER A 32 14.53 -22.58 -13.70
C SER A 32 13.48 -23.16 -12.76
N PRO A 33 12.74 -24.22 -13.15
CA PRO A 33 11.85 -24.96 -12.26
C PRO A 33 12.60 -25.41 -11.00
N ASN A 34 11.98 -25.28 -9.84
CA ASN A 34 12.52 -25.65 -8.52
C ASN A 34 13.77 -24.90 -8.07
N LYS A 35 14.04 -23.71 -8.61
CA LYS A 35 15.10 -22.81 -8.11
C LYS A 35 14.50 -21.64 -7.35
N ILE A 36 15.29 -21.17 -6.36
CA ILE A 36 14.98 -19.94 -5.61
C ILE A 36 14.83 -18.78 -6.62
N THR A 37 13.73 -18.07 -6.54
CA THR A 37 13.53 -16.83 -7.29
C THR A 37 14.35 -15.71 -6.66
N THR A 38 15.24 -15.10 -7.42
CA THR A 38 15.98 -13.92 -6.94
C THR A 38 15.27 -12.67 -7.41
N VAL A 39 14.97 -11.80 -6.47
CA VAL A 39 14.34 -10.48 -6.70
C VAL A 39 15.29 -9.42 -6.15
N THR A 40 15.69 -8.51 -7.01
CA THR A 40 16.56 -7.38 -6.61
C THR A 40 15.71 -6.21 -6.13
N TYR A 41 16.22 -5.47 -5.12
CA TYR A 41 15.51 -4.30 -4.62
C TYR A 41 16.46 -3.13 -4.35
N THR A 42 15.89 -1.91 -4.32
CA THR A 42 16.63 -0.68 -4.07
C THR A 42 15.76 0.38 -3.40
N PHE A 43 16.43 1.29 -2.71
CA PHE A 43 15.86 2.54 -2.18
C PHE A 43 16.55 3.71 -2.90
N PRO A 44 16.06 4.14 -4.08
CA PRO A 44 16.68 5.21 -4.81
C PRO A 44 16.62 6.51 -4.04
N ASP A 45 17.71 7.28 -4.07
CA ASP A 45 17.69 8.66 -3.58
C ASP A 45 16.99 9.58 -4.58
N HIS A 46 16.63 10.77 -4.12
CA HIS A 46 15.94 11.77 -4.93
C HIS A 46 16.70 12.11 -6.23
N ASN A 47 18.02 12.24 -6.17
CA ASN A 47 18.83 12.57 -7.33
C ASN A 47 18.87 11.42 -8.33
N THR A 48 19.00 10.19 -7.84
CA THR A 48 18.98 8.99 -8.68
C THR A 48 17.64 8.83 -9.40
N TYR A 49 16.52 9.03 -8.73
CA TYR A 49 15.22 9.06 -9.38
C TYR A 49 15.13 10.15 -10.44
N ARG A 50 15.57 11.36 -10.10
CA ARG A 50 15.60 12.50 -11.00
C ARG A 50 16.41 12.22 -12.27
N GLU A 51 17.57 11.59 -12.15
CA GLU A 51 18.41 11.22 -13.28
C GLU A 51 17.80 10.11 -14.14
N ILE A 52 17.22 9.07 -13.53
CA ILE A 52 16.50 8.00 -14.24
C ILE A 52 15.34 8.58 -15.05
N ILE A 53 14.58 9.47 -14.45
CA ILE A 53 13.43 10.10 -15.08
C ILE A 53 13.88 11.03 -16.20
N LYS A 54 14.87 11.89 -15.96
CA LYS A 54 15.44 12.77 -16.98
C LYS A 54 16.02 12.01 -18.17
N SER A 55 16.59 10.84 -17.94
CA SER A 55 17.11 10.00 -19.03
C SER A 55 16.00 9.40 -19.90
N LYS A 56 14.81 9.17 -19.33
CA LYS A 56 13.64 8.61 -20.03
C LYS A 56 12.69 9.67 -20.56
N THR A 57 12.58 10.79 -19.87
CA THR A 57 11.75 11.95 -20.19
C THR A 57 12.53 13.23 -19.95
N PRO A 58 13.43 13.62 -20.88
CA PRO A 58 14.21 14.84 -20.72
C PRO A 58 13.28 16.04 -20.56
N ILE A 59 13.57 16.88 -19.58
CA ILE A 59 12.83 18.12 -19.33
C ILE A 59 13.81 19.30 -19.40
N THR A 60 13.46 20.29 -20.16
CA THR A 60 14.19 21.57 -20.22
C THR A 60 13.76 22.47 -19.06
N GLU A 61 14.59 23.45 -18.69
CA GLU A 61 14.23 24.44 -17.67
C GLU A 61 12.92 25.20 -18.01
N SER A 62 12.66 25.43 -19.29
CA SER A 62 11.44 26.08 -19.75
C SER A 62 10.21 25.19 -19.53
N GLU A 63 10.32 23.90 -19.81
CA GLU A 63 9.25 22.93 -19.60
C GLU A 63 8.99 22.70 -18.10
N GLU A 64 10.03 22.68 -17.26
CA GLU A 64 9.87 22.60 -15.80
C GLU A 64 9.09 23.81 -15.28
N LYS A 65 9.44 25.04 -15.70
CA LYS A 65 8.71 26.26 -15.34
C LYS A 65 7.26 26.26 -15.83
N ASN A 66 7.04 25.77 -17.05
CA ASN A 66 5.68 25.65 -17.58
C ASN A 66 4.86 24.61 -16.80
N THR A 67 5.45 23.49 -16.44
CA THR A 67 4.83 22.46 -15.59
C THR A 67 4.43 23.03 -14.24
N LEU A 68 5.29 23.81 -13.57
CA LEU A 68 4.95 24.47 -12.30
C LEU A 68 3.77 25.44 -12.43
N LYS A 69 3.68 26.19 -13.55
CA LYS A 69 2.52 27.04 -13.84
C LYS A 69 1.25 26.23 -14.02
N ASN A 70 1.32 25.13 -14.74
CA ASN A 70 0.16 24.27 -14.99
C ASN A 70 -0.30 23.59 -13.69
N ILE A 71 0.60 23.21 -12.80
CA ILE A 71 0.26 22.69 -11.46
C ILE A 71 -0.51 23.74 -10.65
N TYR A 72 -0.01 24.98 -10.62
CA TYR A 72 -0.72 26.07 -9.95
C TYR A 72 -2.09 26.32 -10.56
N GLU A 73 -2.17 26.41 -11.89
CA GLU A 73 -3.43 26.65 -12.63
C GLU A 73 -4.43 25.51 -12.41
N TYR A 74 -3.96 24.26 -12.34
CA TYR A 74 -4.79 23.12 -11.97
C TYR A 74 -5.45 23.33 -10.60
N HIS A 75 -4.66 23.65 -9.56
CA HIS A 75 -5.20 23.88 -8.22
C HIS A 75 -6.19 25.05 -8.20
N ARG A 76 -5.91 26.12 -8.94
CA ARG A 76 -6.80 27.28 -9.08
C ARG A 76 -8.14 26.90 -9.72
N LEU A 77 -8.11 26.20 -10.84
CA LEU A 77 -9.31 25.75 -11.55
C LEU A 77 -10.13 24.76 -10.72
N TYR A 78 -9.42 23.83 -10.04
CA TYR A 78 -10.06 22.88 -9.14
C TYR A 78 -10.82 23.59 -8.02
N ASN A 79 -10.19 24.58 -7.36
CA ASN A 79 -10.83 25.36 -6.29
C ASN A 79 -12.08 26.10 -6.81
N VAL A 80 -12.00 26.76 -7.98
CA VAL A 80 -13.15 27.45 -8.59
C VAL A 80 -14.27 26.47 -8.91
N ARG A 81 -13.95 25.31 -9.45
CA ARG A 81 -14.94 24.26 -9.73
C ARG A 81 -15.65 23.80 -8.45
N GLU A 82 -14.94 23.54 -7.38
CA GLU A 82 -15.53 23.10 -6.12
C GLU A 82 -16.43 24.17 -5.49
N GLN A 83 -16.06 25.44 -5.57
CA GLN A 83 -16.93 26.54 -5.14
C GLN A 83 -18.24 26.58 -5.94
N LYS A 84 -18.18 26.40 -7.26
CA LYS A 84 -19.39 26.37 -8.11
C LYS A 84 -20.25 25.13 -7.85
N LYS A 85 -19.64 23.97 -7.60
CA LYS A 85 -20.37 22.76 -7.19
C LYS A 85 -21.06 22.94 -5.84
N GLN A 86 -20.44 23.63 -4.88
CA GLN A 86 -21.09 23.99 -3.62
C GLN A 86 -22.27 24.92 -3.84
N GLU A 87 -22.13 25.99 -4.67
CA GLU A 87 -23.24 26.88 -5.03
C GLU A 87 -24.38 26.10 -5.67
N LEU A 88 -24.11 25.24 -6.65
CA LEU A 88 -25.09 24.36 -7.30
C LEU A 88 -25.83 23.48 -6.28
N ASN A 89 -25.12 22.87 -5.36
CA ASN A 89 -25.70 22.03 -4.31
C ASN A 89 -26.65 22.81 -3.37
N THR A 90 -26.44 24.10 -3.16
CA THR A 90 -27.34 24.93 -2.33
C THR A 90 -28.64 25.32 -3.00
N ILE A 91 -28.71 25.21 -4.33
CA ILE A 91 -29.87 25.65 -5.10
C ILE A 91 -30.57 24.54 -5.89
N LYS A 92 -29.98 23.35 -6.03
CA LYS A 92 -30.48 22.25 -6.88
C LYS A 92 -31.90 21.79 -6.52
N ASP A 93 -32.31 21.96 -5.27
CA ASP A 93 -33.62 21.54 -4.74
C ASP A 93 -34.65 22.71 -4.81
N LYS A 94 -34.31 23.86 -5.38
CA LYS A 94 -35.21 25.01 -5.53
C LYS A 94 -35.90 24.98 -6.93
N TYR A 95 -37.22 25.13 -6.92
CA TYR A 95 -38.06 24.94 -8.12
C TYR A 95 -38.48 26.23 -8.81
N SER A 96 -37.98 27.41 -8.38
CA SER A 96 -38.29 28.66 -9.07
C SER A 96 -37.66 28.73 -10.47
N GLU A 97 -38.24 29.47 -11.40
CA GLU A 97 -37.70 29.65 -12.77
C GLU A 97 -36.28 30.27 -12.73
N ASP A 98 -36.06 31.23 -11.83
CA ASP A 98 -34.72 31.82 -11.64
C ASP A 98 -33.70 30.78 -11.12
N SER A 99 -34.12 29.89 -10.24
CA SER A 99 -33.26 28.82 -9.77
C SER A 99 -32.93 27.82 -10.88
N LYS A 100 -33.85 27.43 -11.69
CA LYS A 100 -33.64 26.54 -12.84
C LYS A 100 -32.67 27.17 -13.84
N LYS A 101 -32.83 28.47 -14.13
CA LYS A 101 -31.89 29.20 -15.00
C LYS A 101 -30.48 29.21 -14.41
N ARG A 102 -30.35 29.54 -13.12
CA ARG A 102 -29.05 29.60 -12.45
C ARG A 102 -28.39 28.22 -12.36
N ILE A 103 -29.15 27.14 -12.14
CA ILE A 103 -28.66 25.75 -12.17
C ILE A 103 -28.01 25.47 -13.52
N LYS A 104 -28.72 25.75 -14.63
CA LYS A 104 -28.18 25.51 -15.96
C LYS A 104 -26.92 26.33 -16.25
N GLU A 105 -26.89 27.60 -15.86
CA GLU A 105 -25.69 28.44 -15.97
C GLU A 105 -24.50 27.86 -15.21
N LEU A 106 -24.71 27.37 -13.96
CA LEU A 106 -23.64 26.76 -13.16
C LEU A 106 -23.14 25.44 -13.75
N GLU A 107 -24.04 24.62 -14.29
CA GLU A 107 -23.66 23.37 -14.97
C GLU A 107 -22.76 23.65 -16.18
N GLU A 108 -23.17 24.65 -17.03
CA GLU A 108 -22.36 25.07 -18.19
C GLU A 108 -21.01 25.69 -17.77
N GLU A 109 -20.97 26.44 -16.65
CA GLU A 109 -19.73 27.00 -16.11
C GLU A 109 -18.80 25.91 -15.57
N ILE A 110 -19.36 24.91 -14.88
CA ILE A 110 -18.60 23.76 -14.34
C ILE A 110 -17.98 22.95 -15.48
N GLU A 111 -18.78 22.63 -16.52
CA GLU A 111 -18.31 21.90 -17.71
C GLU A 111 -17.12 22.63 -18.37
N LYS A 112 -17.22 23.94 -18.59
CA LYS A 112 -16.14 24.74 -19.17
C LYS A 112 -14.87 24.75 -18.29
N ILE A 113 -15.02 24.66 -16.96
CA ILE A 113 -13.88 24.59 -16.05
C ILE A 113 -13.27 23.19 -16.11
N GLU A 114 -14.08 22.14 -16.20
CA GLU A 114 -13.61 20.76 -16.33
C GLU A 114 -12.81 20.56 -17.62
N ASP A 115 -13.26 21.10 -18.74
CA ASP A 115 -12.49 21.13 -20.00
C ASP A 115 -11.13 21.83 -19.85
N LYS A 116 -11.11 22.97 -19.11
CA LYS A 116 -9.85 23.66 -18.85
C LYS A 116 -8.92 22.86 -17.93
N ILE A 117 -9.46 22.16 -16.94
CA ILE A 117 -8.69 21.27 -16.06
C ILE A 117 -8.04 20.16 -16.90
N ILE A 118 -8.79 19.50 -17.76
CA ILE A 118 -8.30 18.46 -18.67
C ILE A 118 -7.13 19.00 -19.49
N ASN A 119 -7.34 20.12 -20.17
CA ASN A 119 -6.31 20.73 -21.01
C ASN A 119 -5.07 21.18 -20.20
N THR A 120 -5.26 21.64 -18.96
CA THR A 120 -4.15 22.02 -18.08
C THR A 120 -3.34 20.80 -17.67
N VAL A 121 -4.00 19.69 -17.31
CA VAL A 121 -3.37 18.43 -16.92
C VAL A 121 -2.58 17.84 -18.09
N ASP A 122 -3.15 17.83 -19.30
CA ASP A 122 -2.47 17.32 -20.51
C ASP A 122 -1.19 18.09 -20.85
N ASN A 123 -1.05 19.32 -20.36
CA ASN A 123 0.14 20.15 -20.50
C ASN A 123 1.11 20.10 -19.30
N ILE A 124 0.84 19.27 -18.28
CA ILE A 124 1.78 18.99 -17.22
C ILE A 124 2.78 17.94 -17.72
N HIS A 125 4.07 18.29 -17.68
CA HIS A 125 5.10 17.38 -18.17
C HIS A 125 5.10 16.06 -17.36
N PRO A 126 5.23 14.89 -17.99
CA PRO A 126 5.22 13.58 -17.30
C PRO A 126 6.23 13.46 -16.16
N TYR A 127 7.29 14.24 -16.19
CA TYR A 127 8.26 14.36 -15.08
C TYR A 127 7.62 14.64 -13.73
N PHE A 128 6.51 15.39 -13.68
CA PHE A 128 5.79 15.68 -12.44
C PHE A 128 5.26 14.44 -11.74
N TYR A 129 4.77 13.46 -12.50
CA TYR A 129 4.22 12.21 -11.95
C TYR A 129 5.29 11.28 -11.38
N LEU A 130 6.54 11.58 -11.63
CA LEU A 130 7.69 10.75 -11.29
C LEU A 130 8.57 11.37 -10.19
N THR A 131 8.17 12.53 -9.65
CA THR A 131 8.89 13.15 -8.54
C THR A 131 8.59 12.41 -7.26
N GLN A 132 9.59 11.70 -6.77
CA GLN A 132 9.51 10.85 -5.62
C GLN A 132 10.54 11.24 -4.60
N GLU A 133 10.22 10.99 -3.35
CA GLU A 133 11.11 11.21 -2.24
C GLU A 133 11.70 9.89 -1.76
N THR A 134 12.85 9.98 -1.13
CA THR A 134 13.60 8.85 -0.62
C THR A 134 12.89 8.22 0.58
N ILE A 135 12.88 6.90 0.65
CA ILE A 135 12.48 6.16 1.84
C ILE A 135 13.49 6.42 2.96
N PHE A 136 13.02 6.81 4.14
CA PHE A 136 13.88 7.10 5.30
C PHE A 136 14.58 5.83 5.83
N PRO A 137 15.78 5.94 6.42
CA PRO A 137 16.55 4.79 6.89
C PRO A 137 15.77 3.82 7.79
N HIS A 138 15.01 4.33 8.77
CA HIS A 138 14.21 3.49 9.67
C HIS A 138 13.07 2.74 8.95
N GLN A 139 12.56 3.31 7.85
CA GLN A 139 11.56 2.64 7.02
C GLN A 139 12.19 1.63 6.08
N GLN A 140 13.44 1.87 5.63
CA GLN A 140 14.20 0.85 4.92
C GLN A 140 14.38 -0.39 5.79
N GLU A 141 14.70 -0.22 7.08
CA GLU A 141 14.80 -1.33 8.03
C GLU A 141 13.47 -2.11 8.16
N VAL A 142 12.34 -1.40 8.25
CA VAL A 142 11.01 -2.03 8.28
C VAL A 142 10.71 -2.80 7.00
N ILE A 143 11.01 -2.23 5.84
CA ILE A 143 10.82 -2.91 4.55
C ILE A 143 11.74 -4.12 4.45
N GLU A 144 12.99 -4.02 4.88
CA GLU A 144 13.95 -5.12 4.87
C GLU A 144 13.50 -6.26 5.80
N ASP A 145 12.93 -5.95 6.97
CA ASP A 145 12.34 -6.97 7.85
C ASP A 145 11.13 -7.67 7.18
N ILE A 146 10.26 -6.91 6.51
CA ILE A 146 9.15 -7.48 5.74
C ILE A 146 9.68 -8.40 4.62
N LEU A 147 10.68 -7.97 3.84
CA LEU A 147 11.27 -8.79 2.78
C LEU A 147 11.92 -10.04 3.32
N GLN A 148 12.59 -9.95 4.47
CA GLN A 148 13.15 -11.12 5.15
C GLN A 148 12.06 -12.08 5.62
N HIS A 149 10.96 -11.57 6.18
CA HIS A 149 9.81 -12.37 6.58
C HIS A 149 9.18 -13.10 5.36
N ILE A 150 9.11 -12.43 4.23
CA ILE A 150 8.66 -13.06 2.97
C ILE A 150 9.60 -14.17 2.53
N SER A 151 10.92 -13.99 2.67
CA SER A 151 11.90 -15.03 2.36
C SER A 151 11.79 -16.25 3.31
N ASP A 152 11.30 -16.05 4.53
CA ASP A 152 11.03 -17.17 5.45
C ASP A 152 9.86 -18.04 4.94
N ILE A 153 8.89 -17.43 4.25
CA ILE A 153 7.64 -18.08 3.80
C ILE A 153 7.80 -18.69 2.41
N LEU A 154 8.58 -18.05 1.54
CA LEU A 154 8.64 -18.33 0.11
C LEU A 154 10.04 -18.71 -0.35
N SER A 155 10.11 -19.47 -1.45
CA SER A 155 11.37 -19.77 -2.13
C SER A 155 11.86 -18.55 -2.94
N ILE A 156 11.99 -17.41 -2.26
CA ILE A 156 12.48 -16.13 -2.80
C ILE A 156 13.71 -15.67 -2.00
N PHE A 157 14.66 -15.12 -2.71
CA PHE A 157 15.80 -14.41 -2.14
C PHE A 157 15.81 -12.97 -2.61
N PHE A 158 15.75 -12.02 -1.67
CA PHE A 158 15.84 -10.60 -1.96
C PHE A 158 17.28 -10.12 -1.85
N TYR A 159 17.73 -9.40 -2.88
CA TYR A 159 19.09 -8.88 -2.94
C TYR A 159 19.09 -7.36 -3.17
N LYS A 160 19.62 -6.62 -2.20
CA LYS A 160 19.76 -5.16 -2.29
C LYS A 160 20.87 -4.81 -3.28
N ILE A 161 20.55 -3.92 -4.23
CA ILE A 161 21.52 -3.48 -5.24
C ILE A 161 21.71 -1.97 -5.19
N SER A 162 22.76 -1.50 -5.83
CA SER A 162 23.01 -0.06 -5.93
C SER A 162 21.83 0.66 -6.58
N PRO A 163 21.45 1.85 -6.09
CA PRO A 163 20.34 2.64 -6.64
C PRO A 163 20.53 3.02 -8.12
N TYR A 164 21.72 2.93 -8.66
CA TYR A 164 22.02 3.21 -10.08
C TYR A 164 21.68 2.07 -11.05
N ILE A 165 21.32 0.90 -10.53
CA ILE A 165 20.98 -0.28 -11.35
C ILE A 165 19.46 -0.45 -11.32
N ASN A 166 18.87 -0.92 -12.44
CA ASN A 166 17.44 -1.27 -12.49
C ASN A 166 17.16 -2.47 -11.57
N ALA A 167 16.64 -2.21 -10.38
CA ALA A 167 16.14 -3.23 -9.48
C ALA A 167 14.77 -3.73 -9.93
N ASP A 168 14.41 -4.96 -9.52
CA ASP A 168 13.05 -5.49 -9.70
C ASP A 168 12.07 -4.70 -8.83
N LEU A 169 12.39 -4.49 -7.55
CA LEU A 169 11.60 -3.67 -6.63
C LEU A 169 12.28 -2.33 -6.37
N LYS A 170 11.51 -1.25 -6.44
CA LYS A 170 11.95 0.12 -6.20
C LYS A 170 11.00 0.79 -5.22
N PHE A 171 11.51 1.22 -4.09
CA PHE A 171 10.71 1.83 -3.03
C PHE A 171 10.86 3.34 -3.03
N GLY A 172 9.75 4.06 -2.95
CA GLY A 172 9.74 5.52 -2.92
C GLY A 172 8.48 6.08 -2.30
N TYR A 173 8.51 7.39 -2.03
CA TYR A 173 7.34 8.15 -1.64
C TYR A 173 6.80 8.99 -2.79
N TYR A 174 5.49 9.21 -2.77
CA TYR A 174 4.87 10.29 -3.53
C TYR A 174 4.05 11.17 -2.57
N SER A 175 4.08 12.48 -2.80
CA SER A 175 3.30 13.42 -1.99
C SER A 175 1.92 13.66 -2.55
N GLN A 176 1.77 13.63 -3.86
CA GLN A 176 0.52 13.77 -4.60
C GLN A 176 0.70 13.36 -6.07
N PHE A 177 -0.36 12.91 -6.70
CA PHE A 177 -0.41 12.71 -8.14
C PHE A 177 -1.79 13.07 -8.70
N ILE A 178 -1.85 13.34 -9.99
CA ILE A 178 -3.09 13.57 -10.70
C ILE A 178 -3.49 12.26 -11.38
N ASP A 179 -4.68 11.77 -11.08
CA ASP A 179 -5.26 10.64 -11.80
C ASP A 179 -5.64 11.09 -13.21
N MET A 180 -4.89 10.64 -14.21
CA MET A 180 -5.08 11.01 -15.60
C MET A 180 -6.42 10.54 -16.17
N SER A 181 -7.00 9.46 -15.63
CA SER A 181 -8.30 8.97 -16.07
C SER A 181 -9.46 9.82 -15.58
N THR A 182 -9.32 10.44 -14.41
CA THR A 182 -10.34 11.27 -13.76
C THR A 182 -9.98 12.74 -13.69
N HIS A 183 -8.76 13.12 -14.06
CA HIS A 183 -8.17 14.46 -13.95
C HIS A 183 -8.30 15.07 -12.55
N LYS A 184 -8.29 14.21 -11.52
CA LYS A 184 -8.42 14.61 -10.12
C LYS A 184 -7.10 14.50 -9.40
N LEU A 185 -6.79 15.50 -8.59
CA LEU A 185 -5.69 15.41 -7.66
C LEU A 185 -6.02 14.35 -6.59
N ILE A 186 -5.20 13.31 -6.52
CA ILE A 186 -5.27 12.29 -5.46
C ILE A 186 -4.21 12.65 -4.43
N SER A 187 -4.53 13.56 -3.53
CA SER A 187 -3.59 14.01 -2.51
C SER A 187 -3.61 13.13 -1.24
N ASN A 188 -4.72 12.48 -0.93
CA ASN A 188 -4.89 11.85 0.39
C ASN A 188 -5.73 10.57 0.41
N SER A 189 -6.19 10.04 -0.72
CA SER A 189 -7.12 8.90 -0.71
C SER A 189 -6.45 7.54 -0.89
N ARG A 190 -5.24 7.49 -1.44
CA ARG A 190 -4.47 6.25 -1.58
C ARG A 190 -3.23 6.33 -0.71
N LYS A 191 -3.07 5.36 0.18
CA LYS A 191 -1.93 5.31 1.10
C LYS A 191 -0.73 4.54 0.52
N GLY A 192 -0.94 3.83 -0.57
CA GLY A 192 0.11 3.13 -1.31
C GLY A 192 -0.29 2.84 -2.76
N ASN A 193 0.67 2.51 -3.57
CA ASN A 193 0.52 2.00 -4.93
C ASN A 193 1.73 1.15 -5.31
N ALA A 194 1.49 0.01 -5.93
CA ALA A 194 2.55 -0.82 -6.46
C ALA A 194 2.21 -1.34 -7.85
N ALA A 195 3.23 -1.45 -8.68
CA ALA A 195 3.13 -2.08 -9.99
C ALA A 195 3.46 -3.57 -9.90
N ASN A 196 2.59 -4.39 -10.46
CA ASN A 196 2.78 -5.85 -10.51
C ASN A 196 3.99 -6.25 -11.36
N PRO A 197 4.54 -7.45 -11.15
CA PRO A 197 5.59 -7.99 -12.00
C PRO A 197 5.20 -8.01 -13.48
N ASN A 198 6.18 -7.70 -14.34
CA ASN A 198 5.96 -7.80 -15.79
C ASN A 198 6.14 -9.26 -16.23
N VAL A 199 5.13 -9.82 -16.90
CA VAL A 199 5.23 -11.16 -17.48
C VAL A 199 5.86 -11.03 -18.86
N GLU A 200 6.96 -11.76 -19.11
CA GLU A 200 7.47 -11.94 -20.46
C GLU A 200 6.38 -12.54 -21.35
N GLY A 201 6.03 -11.85 -22.43
CA GLY A 201 5.04 -12.32 -23.42
C GLY A 201 3.71 -11.57 -23.44
N THR A 202 3.41 -10.70 -22.49
CA THR A 202 2.35 -9.71 -22.70
C THR A 202 2.94 -8.54 -23.49
N PRO A 203 2.41 -8.23 -24.71
CA PRO A 203 2.86 -7.05 -25.43
C PRO A 203 2.63 -5.86 -24.49
N ARG A 204 3.70 -5.12 -24.15
CA ARG A 204 3.54 -3.79 -23.57
C ARG A 204 2.64 -3.02 -24.54
N LYS A 205 1.42 -2.71 -24.13
CA LYS A 205 0.77 -1.54 -24.73
C LYS A 205 1.79 -0.43 -24.69
N GLU A 206 1.95 0.31 -25.78
CA GLU A 206 2.79 1.51 -25.78
C GLU A 206 2.50 2.28 -24.50
N ILE A 207 3.53 2.43 -23.66
CA ILE A 207 3.41 3.16 -22.40
C ILE A 207 3.11 4.59 -22.81
N LYS A 208 1.88 4.99 -22.67
CA LYS A 208 1.55 6.40 -22.78
C LYS A 208 2.26 7.16 -21.67
N PRO A 209 2.63 8.43 -21.87
CA PRO A 209 3.31 9.22 -20.85
C PRO A 209 2.62 9.25 -19.48
N ASP A 210 1.32 8.99 -19.45
CA ASP A 210 0.45 8.88 -18.28
C ASP A 210 0.48 7.51 -17.59
N GLU A 211 1.03 6.47 -18.23
CA GLU A 211 1.14 5.12 -17.67
C GLU A 211 2.50 4.85 -16.98
N THR A 212 3.28 5.90 -16.70
CA THR A 212 4.61 5.78 -16.04
C THR A 212 4.55 5.29 -14.60
N HIS A 213 3.36 5.18 -14.02
CA HIS A 213 3.13 4.52 -12.73
C HIS A 213 3.35 3.01 -12.77
N ASP A 214 3.33 2.41 -13.96
CA ASP A 214 3.37 0.97 -14.15
C ASP A 214 4.75 0.41 -14.49
N LEU A 215 5.82 1.04 -13.99
CA LEU A 215 7.11 0.36 -13.99
C LEU A 215 7.03 -0.83 -13.04
N PRO A 216 7.16 -2.08 -13.54
CA PRO A 216 7.02 -3.27 -12.71
C PRO A 216 7.85 -3.18 -11.44
N GLY A 217 7.27 -3.58 -10.31
CA GLY A 217 7.94 -3.60 -9.02
C GLY A 217 8.21 -2.23 -8.39
N THR A 218 7.64 -1.14 -8.91
CA THR A 218 7.73 0.15 -8.23
C THR A 218 6.68 0.24 -7.13
N ILE A 219 7.10 0.54 -5.92
CA ILE A 219 6.27 0.60 -4.72
C ILE A 219 6.32 2.02 -4.17
N PHE A 220 5.16 2.65 -4.06
CA PHE A 220 5.01 3.99 -3.56
C PHE A 220 4.09 4.03 -2.36
N VAL A 221 4.50 4.77 -1.33
CA VAL A 221 3.68 5.05 -0.16
C VAL A 221 3.41 6.54 -0.09
N ASN A 222 2.19 6.93 0.25
CA ASN A 222 1.82 8.34 0.34
C ASN A 222 2.30 8.94 1.66
N ILE A 223 2.99 10.08 1.56
CA ILE A 223 3.35 10.90 2.70
C ILE A 223 2.15 11.80 3.01
N SER A 224 1.40 11.47 4.04
CA SER A 224 0.16 12.17 4.40
C SER A 224 0.34 13.49 5.15
N THR A 225 1.56 13.96 5.40
CA THR A 225 1.82 15.20 6.13
C THR A 225 2.29 16.29 5.19
N GLN A 226 1.39 17.22 4.90
CA GLN A 226 1.74 18.51 4.30
C GLN A 226 1.72 19.57 5.39
N GLU A 227 2.78 20.35 5.49
CA GLU A 227 2.81 21.52 6.34
C GLU A 227 2.69 22.79 5.52
N TYR A 228 2.01 23.78 6.11
CA TYR A 228 1.98 25.10 5.50
C TYR A 228 3.40 25.68 5.50
N TYR A 229 3.93 25.85 4.28
CA TYR A 229 5.25 26.39 4.07
C TYR A 229 5.25 27.92 4.11
N LYS A 230 4.26 28.53 3.46
CA LYS A 230 4.21 29.97 3.22
C LYS A 230 2.79 30.41 2.87
N THR A 231 2.45 31.65 3.22
CA THR A 231 1.27 32.34 2.72
C THR A 231 1.70 33.59 1.97
N ILE A 232 1.19 33.77 0.76
CA ILE A 232 1.52 34.90 -0.10
C ILE A 232 0.25 35.59 -0.59
N ASN A 233 0.34 36.86 -0.96
CA ASN A 233 -0.72 37.54 -1.68
C ASN A 233 -0.81 37.00 -3.12
N GLN A 234 -2.00 37.00 -3.67
CA GLN A 234 -2.24 36.50 -5.03
C GLN A 234 -1.36 37.20 -6.08
N ASP A 235 -1.05 38.49 -5.89
CA ASP A 235 -0.21 39.27 -6.81
C ASP A 235 1.26 38.80 -6.82
N GLY A 236 1.72 38.10 -5.75
CA GLY A 236 3.09 37.58 -5.63
C GLY A 236 3.30 36.20 -6.24
N ILE A 237 2.27 35.59 -6.81
CA ILE A 237 2.34 34.20 -7.26
C ILE A 237 3.31 33.97 -8.42
N ASP A 238 3.39 34.91 -9.37
CA ASP A 238 4.28 34.77 -10.52
C ASP A 238 5.75 34.78 -10.11
N GLU A 239 6.10 35.63 -9.13
CA GLU A 239 7.43 35.68 -8.57
C GLU A 239 7.76 34.42 -7.78
N TYR A 240 6.78 33.91 -7.00
CA TYR A 240 6.92 32.66 -6.28
C TYR A 240 7.16 31.48 -7.23
N ILE A 241 6.33 31.33 -8.27
CA ILE A 241 6.46 30.25 -9.26
C ILE A 241 7.81 30.31 -9.96
N LYS A 242 8.31 31.49 -10.24
CA LYS A 242 9.60 31.70 -10.91
C LYS A 242 10.80 31.29 -10.04
N ASN A 243 10.75 31.61 -8.75
CA ASN A 243 11.94 31.58 -7.90
C ASN A 243 11.93 30.49 -6.82
N GLU A 244 10.76 30.08 -6.32
CA GLU A 244 10.65 29.27 -5.11
C GLU A 244 9.80 28.01 -5.27
N ALA A 245 8.87 27.98 -6.22
CA ALA A 245 7.91 26.89 -6.35
C ALA A 245 8.60 25.53 -6.54
N LYS A 246 8.01 24.51 -5.94
CA LYS A 246 8.41 23.12 -6.09
C LYS A 246 7.26 22.33 -6.69
N ILE A 247 7.61 21.24 -7.35
CA ILE A 247 6.68 20.35 -8.03
C ILE A 247 5.64 19.73 -7.08
N ASN A 248 5.98 19.58 -5.80
CA ASN A 248 5.12 19.06 -4.75
C ASN A 248 4.39 20.12 -3.92
N ASP A 249 4.40 21.38 -4.37
CA ASP A 249 3.63 22.43 -3.70
C ASP A 249 2.12 22.25 -3.97
N VAL A 250 1.33 22.39 -2.91
CA VAL A 250 -0.14 22.41 -2.95
C VAL A 250 -0.62 23.80 -2.58
N TYR A 251 -1.50 24.36 -3.38
CA TYR A 251 -1.99 25.72 -3.25
C TYR A 251 -3.42 25.73 -2.70
N TYR A 252 -3.62 26.44 -1.57
CA TYR A 252 -4.92 26.66 -0.95
C TYR A 252 -5.30 28.13 -1.11
N PHE A 253 -6.42 28.41 -1.74
CA PHE A 253 -6.91 29.75 -2.04
C PHE A 253 -7.82 30.23 -0.93
N ASN A 254 -7.42 31.29 -0.22
CA ASN A 254 -8.14 31.84 0.92
C ASN A 254 -9.12 32.95 0.48
N ASN A 255 -10.15 33.17 1.30
CA ASN A 255 -11.17 34.19 1.01
C ASN A 255 -10.63 35.63 1.05
N ASP A 256 -9.51 35.88 1.71
CA ASP A 256 -8.82 37.16 1.85
C ASP A 256 -7.86 37.47 0.68
N LYS A 257 -7.93 36.72 -0.42
CA LYS A 257 -7.05 36.81 -1.60
C LYS A 257 -5.58 36.42 -1.29
N THR A 258 -5.34 35.69 -0.23
CA THR A 258 -4.04 35.05 0.00
C THR A 258 -4.04 33.62 -0.52
N ILE A 259 -2.85 33.10 -0.75
CA ILE A 259 -2.63 31.70 -1.14
C ILE A 259 -1.72 31.10 -0.10
N SER A 260 -2.23 30.11 0.60
CA SER A 260 -1.44 29.27 1.50
C SER A 260 -0.82 28.12 0.73
N ILE A 261 0.49 27.96 0.84
CA ILE A 261 1.25 26.94 0.13
C ILE A 261 1.67 25.90 1.16
N ALA A 262 1.28 24.67 0.93
CA ALA A 262 1.74 23.53 1.71
C ALA A 262 2.78 22.77 0.91
N ARG A 263 3.80 22.28 1.60
CA ARG A 263 4.89 21.47 1.05
C ARG A 263 5.14 20.30 1.98
N GLY A 264 5.50 19.15 1.45
CA GLY A 264 5.92 18.02 2.26
C GLY A 264 7.11 18.41 3.13
N ASN A 265 7.02 18.19 4.44
CA ASN A 265 8.10 18.52 5.39
C ASN A 265 8.80 17.23 5.83
N ASN A 266 10.05 17.08 5.40
CA ASN A 266 10.84 15.88 5.66
C ASN A 266 11.36 15.81 7.11
N ASN A 267 11.52 16.93 7.81
CA ASN A 267 12.17 16.96 9.14
C ASN A 267 11.21 16.57 10.29
N LEU A 268 9.97 17.07 10.27
CA LEU A 268 8.95 16.64 11.25
C LEU A 268 8.40 15.25 10.94
N PHE A 269 8.56 14.82 9.71
CA PHE A 269 8.16 13.50 9.24
C PHE A 269 8.99 12.40 9.92
N GLU A 270 10.27 12.58 10.14
CA GLU A 270 11.12 11.57 10.81
C GLU A 270 10.65 11.27 12.24
N GLU A 271 10.36 12.28 13.05
CA GLU A 271 9.92 12.09 14.44
C GLU A 271 8.52 11.49 14.54
N TYR A 272 7.61 11.90 13.66
CA TYR A 272 6.25 11.39 13.59
C TYR A 272 6.19 9.95 13.05
N GLN A 273 7.07 9.60 12.12
CA GLN A 273 7.06 8.29 11.45
C GLN A 273 7.75 7.17 12.24
N GLN A 274 8.68 7.49 13.16
CA GLN A 274 9.32 6.46 14.00
C GLN A 274 8.33 5.59 14.78
N ASN A 275 7.19 6.16 15.16
CA ASN A 275 6.13 5.42 15.86
C ASN A 275 5.05 4.83 14.94
N LYS A 276 4.93 5.30 13.70
CA LYS A 276 3.86 4.88 12.78
C LYS A 276 4.11 3.58 12.03
N HIS A 277 5.38 3.27 11.75
CA HIS A 277 5.73 2.03 11.03
C HIS A 277 5.99 0.84 11.96
N LYS A 278 5.48 0.93 13.20
CA LYS A 278 5.56 -0.18 14.14
C LYS A 278 4.79 -1.38 13.59
N ILE A 279 5.35 -2.55 13.76
CA ILE A 279 4.69 -3.81 13.43
C ILE A 279 3.27 -3.86 14.04
N GLY A 280 2.28 -4.25 13.24
CA GLY A 280 0.86 -4.21 13.64
C GLY A 280 0.18 -2.84 13.48
N SER A 281 0.90 -1.81 12.98
CA SER A 281 0.30 -0.53 12.59
C SER A 281 -0.30 -0.61 11.17
N TYR A 282 -1.16 0.35 10.85
CA TYR A 282 -1.73 0.48 9.53
C TYR A 282 -0.65 0.76 8.46
N GLU A 283 0.32 1.59 8.77
CA GLU A 283 1.42 1.96 7.87
C GLU A 283 2.32 0.75 7.57
N TYR A 284 2.58 -0.12 8.56
CA TYR A 284 3.26 -1.40 8.35
C TYR A 284 2.47 -2.31 7.39
N LEU A 285 1.15 -2.41 7.60
CA LEU A 285 0.26 -3.14 6.70
C LEU A 285 0.33 -2.60 5.28
N VAL A 286 0.36 -1.27 5.08
CA VAL A 286 0.47 -0.66 3.74
C VAL A 286 1.73 -1.11 3.01
N PHE A 287 2.89 -1.14 3.67
CA PHE A 287 4.11 -1.67 3.05
C PHE A 287 3.95 -3.12 2.62
N MET A 288 3.43 -3.99 3.49
CA MET A 288 3.20 -5.40 3.15
C MET A 288 2.20 -5.54 1.99
N HIS A 289 1.11 -4.75 2.00
CA HIS A 289 0.09 -4.75 0.96
C HIS A 289 0.67 -4.41 -0.41
N GLU A 290 1.43 -3.31 -0.49
CA GLU A 290 2.04 -2.87 -1.74
C GLU A 290 3.14 -3.84 -2.22
N ILE A 291 3.91 -4.42 -1.30
CA ILE A 291 4.84 -5.51 -1.62
C ILE A 291 4.07 -6.73 -2.15
N GLY A 292 2.92 -7.05 -1.58
CA GLY A 292 2.03 -8.10 -2.07
C GLY A 292 1.65 -7.89 -3.54
N HIS A 293 1.26 -6.67 -3.92
CA HIS A 293 1.01 -6.30 -5.32
C HIS A 293 2.25 -6.46 -6.19
N ALA A 294 3.39 -5.96 -5.73
CA ALA A 294 4.66 -6.08 -6.45
C ALA A 294 5.14 -7.53 -6.61
N LEU A 295 4.66 -8.45 -5.78
CA LEU A 295 4.87 -9.89 -5.89
C LEU A 295 3.78 -10.62 -6.67
N GLY A 296 2.77 -9.92 -7.16
CA GLY A 296 1.75 -10.49 -8.06
C GLY A 296 0.39 -10.77 -7.43
N LEU A 297 0.13 -10.34 -6.19
CA LEU A 297 -1.19 -10.45 -5.59
C LEU A 297 -2.13 -9.33 -6.09
N ASN A 298 -3.38 -9.69 -6.29
CA ASN A 298 -4.48 -8.73 -6.52
C ASN A 298 -5.24 -8.45 -5.22
N HIS A 299 -6.05 -7.38 -5.21
CA HIS A 299 -7.03 -7.20 -4.14
C HIS A 299 -7.96 -8.40 -4.03
N SER A 300 -8.26 -8.82 -2.82
CA SER A 300 -9.05 -10.03 -2.54
C SER A 300 -10.46 -10.00 -3.14
N TRP A 301 -11.09 -8.81 -3.29
CA TRP A 301 -12.41 -8.66 -3.91
C TRP A 301 -12.45 -9.02 -5.40
N LYS A 302 -11.31 -9.13 -6.08
CA LYS A 302 -11.22 -9.60 -7.48
C LYS A 302 -11.25 -11.12 -7.60
N TYR A 303 -11.15 -11.85 -6.49
CA TYR A 303 -10.97 -13.30 -6.50
C TYR A 303 -12.24 -14.09 -6.63
N ILE A 304 -13.43 -13.48 -6.43
CA ILE A 304 -14.67 -14.26 -6.32
C ILE A 304 -15.77 -13.72 -7.23
N PRO A 305 -16.17 -14.51 -8.26
CA PRO A 305 -17.29 -14.14 -9.13
C PRO A 305 -18.67 -14.27 -8.47
N ASN A 306 -18.81 -15.00 -7.35
CA ASN A 306 -20.10 -15.30 -6.72
C ASN A 306 -20.15 -14.83 -5.27
N LYS A 307 -21.26 -14.15 -4.90
CA LYS A 307 -21.55 -13.61 -3.56
C LYS A 307 -21.55 -14.64 -2.41
N GLU A 308 -21.43 -15.95 -2.72
CA GLU A 308 -21.47 -17.03 -1.73
C GLU A 308 -20.18 -17.18 -0.91
N HIS A 309 -19.08 -16.53 -1.31
CA HIS A 309 -17.78 -16.62 -0.66
C HIS A 309 -17.28 -15.28 -0.09
N LYS A 310 -18.19 -14.49 0.53
CA LYS A 310 -17.82 -13.24 1.19
C LYS A 310 -16.72 -13.36 2.26
N VAL A 311 -16.51 -14.58 2.74
CA VAL A 311 -15.65 -14.95 3.87
C VAL A 311 -14.17 -14.59 3.67
N LEU A 312 -13.70 -14.41 2.45
CA LEU A 312 -12.29 -14.18 2.16
C LEU A 312 -11.92 -12.69 1.98
N TYR A 313 -12.84 -11.77 2.26
CA TYR A 313 -12.67 -10.33 1.97
C TYR A 313 -12.12 -9.49 3.12
N SER A 314 -11.81 -10.09 4.26
CA SER A 314 -11.35 -9.35 5.43
C SER A 314 -9.87 -9.59 5.72
N TYR A 315 -9.27 -8.72 6.52
CA TYR A 315 -7.92 -8.88 7.04
C TYR A 315 -7.70 -10.17 7.83
N LYS A 316 -8.76 -10.86 8.22
CA LYS A 316 -8.67 -12.21 8.80
C LYS A 316 -7.97 -13.19 7.86
N TYR A 317 -8.25 -13.10 6.56
CA TYR A 317 -7.77 -14.03 5.56
C TYR A 317 -6.68 -13.49 4.65
N SER A 318 -6.67 -12.17 4.40
CA SER A 318 -5.78 -11.57 3.42
C SER A 318 -5.53 -10.10 3.72
N ILE A 319 -4.28 -9.68 3.73
CA ILE A 319 -3.88 -8.28 3.81
C ILE A 319 -4.22 -7.51 2.52
N MET A 320 -4.51 -8.21 1.43
CA MET A 320 -4.96 -7.61 0.16
C MET A 320 -6.44 -7.23 0.19
N SER A 321 -7.11 -7.40 1.32
CA SER A 321 -8.47 -6.93 1.55
C SER A 321 -8.51 -5.43 1.82
N ILE A 322 -9.69 -4.83 1.58
CA ILE A 322 -10.00 -3.45 2.00
C ILE A 322 -10.92 -3.42 3.22
N ASP A 323 -11.44 -4.58 3.62
CA ASP A 323 -12.40 -4.70 4.71
C ASP A 323 -11.71 -5.16 6.01
N PHE A 324 -12.15 -4.58 7.12
CA PHE A 324 -11.66 -4.91 8.45
C PHE A 324 -12.01 -6.35 8.85
N ALA A 325 -11.28 -6.87 9.82
CA ALA A 325 -11.42 -8.24 10.30
C ALA A 325 -12.76 -8.54 10.99
N ASP A 326 -13.36 -7.55 11.64
CA ASP A 326 -14.62 -7.63 12.40
C ASP A 326 -15.84 -8.04 11.55
N ILE A 327 -15.79 -7.81 10.24
CA ILE A 327 -16.83 -8.27 9.30
C ILE A 327 -16.99 -9.79 9.31
N GLU A 328 -15.93 -10.54 9.64
CA GLU A 328 -15.85 -11.99 9.61
C GLU A 328 -15.76 -12.63 11.02
N ASP A 329 -16.36 -11.97 12.00
CA ASP A 329 -16.33 -12.40 13.41
C ASP A 329 -14.91 -12.51 14.02
N ALA A 330 -13.95 -11.77 13.49
CA ALA A 330 -12.62 -11.59 14.06
C ALA A 330 -12.58 -10.29 14.88
N ASP A 331 -11.67 -10.22 15.83
CA ASP A 331 -11.41 -9.01 16.60
C ASP A 331 -9.91 -8.89 16.86
N PHE A 332 -9.30 -7.90 16.24
CA PHE A 332 -7.87 -7.64 16.35
C PHE A 332 -7.54 -6.52 17.35
N GLY A 333 -8.53 -6.01 18.10
CA GLY A 333 -8.33 -4.99 19.11
C GLY A 333 -7.74 -3.68 18.57
N GLY A 334 -8.03 -3.35 17.31
CA GLY A 334 -7.49 -2.18 16.63
C GLY A 334 -6.09 -2.37 16.00
N LEU A 335 -5.50 -3.55 16.11
CA LEU A 335 -4.26 -3.89 15.42
C LEU A 335 -4.52 -4.32 13.97
N TYR A 336 -3.48 -4.24 13.17
CA TYR A 336 -3.44 -4.75 11.81
C TYR A 336 -2.56 -6.00 11.71
N PRO A 337 -2.76 -6.83 10.66
CA PRO A 337 -1.91 -7.99 10.42
C PRO A 337 -0.42 -7.66 10.45
N MET A 338 0.35 -8.51 11.11
CA MET A 338 1.81 -8.41 11.24
C MET A 338 2.55 -9.29 10.24
N THR A 339 1.81 -10.15 9.53
CA THR A 339 2.30 -11.06 8.50
C THR A 339 1.35 -11.04 7.31
N PHE A 340 1.77 -11.60 6.18
CA PHE A 340 0.82 -12.09 5.19
C PHE A 340 -0.12 -13.09 5.86
N MET A 341 -1.41 -13.05 5.51
CA MET A 341 -2.42 -13.89 6.13
C MET A 341 -2.62 -15.18 5.32
N LEU A 342 -3.50 -16.02 5.78
CA LEU A 342 -3.67 -17.40 5.30
C LEU A 342 -3.78 -17.54 3.78
N VAL A 343 -4.60 -16.70 3.14
CA VAL A 343 -4.82 -16.72 1.69
C VAL A 343 -3.64 -16.13 0.94
N ASP A 344 -3.04 -15.08 1.48
CA ASP A 344 -1.87 -14.45 0.85
C ASP A 344 -0.70 -15.43 0.79
N ILE A 345 -0.40 -16.11 1.91
CA ILE A 345 0.67 -17.11 1.99
C ILE A 345 0.44 -18.23 0.97
N LEU A 346 -0.79 -18.73 0.90
CA LEU A 346 -1.14 -19.79 -0.06
C LEU A 346 -0.93 -19.35 -1.52
N LEU A 347 -1.38 -18.14 -1.88
CA LEU A 347 -1.26 -17.62 -3.23
C LEU A 347 0.21 -17.31 -3.59
N LEU A 348 0.96 -16.74 -2.65
CA LEU A 348 2.39 -16.48 -2.86
C LEU A 348 3.19 -17.78 -2.97
N GLN A 349 2.88 -18.80 -2.16
CA GLN A 349 3.49 -20.13 -2.28
C GLN A 349 3.12 -20.83 -3.58
N TYR A 350 1.93 -20.56 -4.11
CA TYR A 350 1.57 -21.04 -5.45
C TYR A 350 2.45 -20.42 -6.55
N LEU A 351 2.78 -19.12 -6.42
CA LEU A 351 3.63 -18.41 -7.39
C LEU A 351 5.10 -18.78 -7.31
N TYR A 352 5.64 -18.87 -6.09
CA TYR A 352 7.08 -18.91 -5.85
C TYR A 352 7.57 -20.21 -5.20
N GLY A 353 6.66 -21.06 -4.75
CA GLY A 353 6.96 -22.21 -3.91
C GLY A 353 7.19 -21.82 -2.44
N PRO A 354 6.90 -22.75 -1.51
CA PRO A 354 7.19 -22.53 -0.09
C PRO A 354 8.69 -22.61 0.20
N ASN A 355 9.16 -21.87 1.21
CA ASN A 355 10.47 -22.10 1.76
C ASN A 355 10.41 -23.27 2.75
N MET A 356 10.98 -24.41 2.35
CA MET A 356 11.01 -25.65 3.13
C MET A 356 12.28 -25.78 4.00
N THR A 357 13.01 -24.68 4.17
CA THR A 357 14.25 -24.65 4.99
C THR A 357 14.14 -23.69 6.17
N THR A 358 13.03 -23.02 6.33
CA THR A 358 12.77 -22.08 7.41
C THR A 358 12.30 -22.83 8.65
N ARG A 359 12.95 -22.53 9.80
CA ARG A 359 12.51 -23.06 11.10
C ARG A 359 12.34 -24.58 11.10
N LEU A 360 13.45 -25.28 10.82
CA LEU A 360 13.51 -26.76 10.86
C LEU A 360 13.78 -27.31 12.26
N GLU A 361 14.23 -26.48 13.17
CA GLU A 361 14.40 -26.79 14.59
C GLU A 361 13.08 -26.60 15.34
N ASN A 362 13.04 -27.09 16.59
CA ASN A 362 11.89 -26.90 17.47
C ASN A 362 11.70 -25.41 17.80
N ASN A 363 10.61 -24.82 17.32
CA ASN A 363 10.31 -23.42 17.49
C ASN A 363 9.20 -23.18 18.50
N THR A 364 9.30 -22.04 19.18
CA THR A 364 8.28 -21.54 20.10
C THR A 364 7.75 -20.21 19.56
N TYR A 365 6.45 -20.09 19.48
CA TYR A 365 5.69 -18.92 19.02
C TYR A 365 4.94 -18.31 20.19
N GLY A 366 4.96 -16.99 20.33
CA GLY A 366 4.36 -16.28 21.45
C GLY A 366 5.38 -15.91 22.52
N PHE A 367 5.11 -16.25 23.77
CA PHE A 367 6.07 -16.06 24.85
C PHE A 367 7.26 -17.01 24.68
N ASN A 368 8.44 -16.56 25.15
CA ASN A 368 9.69 -17.34 24.99
C ASN A 368 10.04 -17.68 23.53
N SER A 369 9.60 -16.88 22.59
CA SER A 369 9.83 -17.13 21.18
C SER A 369 11.32 -17.19 20.83
N ASN A 370 11.69 -18.22 20.06
CA ASN A 370 13.02 -18.37 19.45
C ASN A 370 12.99 -18.20 17.92
N THR A 371 11.88 -17.71 17.37
CA THR A 371 11.68 -17.56 15.93
C THR A 371 12.51 -16.46 15.29
N GLY A 372 13.05 -15.53 16.09
CA GLY A 372 13.78 -14.35 15.61
C GLY A 372 12.91 -13.33 14.87
N ARG A 373 11.57 -13.41 15.00
CA ARG A 373 10.62 -12.50 14.34
C ARG A 373 9.68 -11.84 15.34
N ALA A 374 9.60 -10.51 15.30
CA ALA A 374 8.69 -9.77 16.17
C ALA A 374 7.22 -10.12 15.92
N ALA A 375 6.87 -10.48 14.69
CA ALA A 375 5.51 -10.93 14.32
C ALA A 375 5.06 -12.21 15.01
N TYR A 376 5.98 -12.94 15.65
CA TYR A 376 5.75 -14.21 16.34
C TYR A 376 6.16 -14.19 17.81
N SER A 377 6.54 -13.03 18.35
CA SER A 377 7.13 -12.92 19.68
C SER A 377 6.33 -12.01 20.59
N LEU A 378 6.11 -12.47 21.83
CA LEU A 378 5.48 -11.70 22.91
C LEU A 378 6.51 -11.51 24.03
N ASN A 379 6.74 -10.28 24.45
CA ASN A 379 7.66 -9.92 25.51
C ASN A 379 6.95 -9.60 26.84
N SER A 380 5.67 -9.24 26.75
CA SER A 380 4.84 -8.92 27.91
C SER A 380 3.38 -9.36 27.69
N ILE A 381 2.62 -9.42 28.78
CA ILE A 381 1.17 -9.74 28.72
C ILE A 381 0.33 -8.64 28.02
N GLU A 382 0.91 -7.47 27.84
CA GLU A 382 0.27 -6.34 27.13
C GLU A 382 0.44 -6.47 25.61
N ASP A 383 1.46 -7.19 25.17
CA ASP A 383 1.71 -7.40 23.74
C ASP A 383 0.60 -8.26 23.13
N LYS A 384 0.30 -8.03 21.87
CA LYS A 384 -0.68 -8.76 21.07
C LYS A 384 -0.10 -9.10 19.71
N LEU A 385 -0.51 -10.22 19.17
CA LEU A 385 -0.14 -10.66 17.82
C LEU A 385 -1.37 -10.78 16.93
N VAL A 386 -1.20 -10.44 15.66
CA VAL A 386 -2.14 -10.75 14.57
C VAL A 386 -1.32 -11.36 13.45
N SER A 387 -1.23 -12.68 13.41
CA SER A 387 -0.23 -13.35 12.56
C SER A 387 -0.71 -14.69 12.01
N CYS A 388 -0.22 -15.03 10.82
CA CYS A 388 -0.31 -16.37 10.24
C CYS A 388 1.06 -17.03 10.30
N ILE A 389 1.13 -18.20 10.92
CA ILE A 389 2.38 -18.92 11.19
C ILE A 389 2.68 -19.83 9.99
N TRP A 390 3.88 -19.66 9.39
CA TRP A 390 4.49 -20.62 8.48
C TRP A 390 5.72 -21.25 9.17
N ASP A 391 5.73 -22.54 9.23
CA ASP A 391 6.86 -23.36 9.72
C ASP A 391 7.04 -24.55 8.78
N SER A 392 8.27 -24.98 8.55
CA SER A 392 8.58 -26.06 7.61
C SER A 392 8.99 -27.35 8.28
N GLY A 393 9.11 -27.39 9.61
CA GLY A 393 9.40 -28.61 10.35
C GLY A 393 10.05 -28.36 11.71
N GLY A 394 10.02 -29.35 12.54
CA GLY A 394 10.44 -29.29 13.93
C GLY A 394 9.41 -29.99 14.80
N ILE A 395 9.47 -29.77 16.10
CA ILE A 395 8.41 -30.02 17.07
C ILE A 395 8.11 -28.69 17.76
N ASP A 396 7.02 -28.08 17.35
CA ASP A 396 6.78 -26.66 17.59
C ASP A 396 5.71 -26.41 18.65
N THR A 397 5.78 -25.26 19.30
CA THR A 397 4.92 -24.92 20.43
C THR A 397 4.35 -23.53 20.31
N LEU A 398 3.03 -23.39 20.53
CA LEU A 398 2.37 -22.09 20.74
C LEU A 398 2.39 -21.78 22.25
N ASP A 399 3.28 -20.92 22.70
CA ASP A 399 3.34 -20.49 24.09
C ASP A 399 2.56 -19.17 24.31
N PHE A 400 1.34 -19.31 24.81
CA PHE A 400 0.49 -18.18 25.24
C PHE A 400 0.18 -18.27 26.74
N SER A 401 1.05 -18.96 27.50
CA SER A 401 0.82 -19.33 28.89
C SER A 401 0.72 -18.16 29.87
N LEU A 402 1.33 -17.01 29.57
CA LEU A 402 1.27 -15.84 30.44
C LEU A 402 -0.05 -15.07 30.38
N TYR A 403 -0.87 -15.29 29.36
CA TYR A 403 -2.18 -14.66 29.33
C TYR A 403 -3.14 -15.28 30.35
N THR A 404 -3.85 -14.44 31.09
CA THR A 404 -4.81 -14.85 32.11
C THR A 404 -6.26 -14.90 31.62
N VAL A 405 -6.52 -14.47 30.41
CA VAL A 405 -7.84 -14.50 29.75
C VAL A 405 -8.11 -15.88 29.12
N ASN A 406 -9.38 -16.19 28.87
CA ASN A 406 -9.73 -17.39 28.13
C ASN A 406 -9.18 -17.35 26.73
N GLN A 407 -8.69 -18.48 26.25
CA GLN A 407 -8.11 -18.64 24.92
C GLN A 407 -8.70 -19.88 24.24
N VAL A 408 -8.78 -19.82 22.92
CA VAL A 408 -9.11 -20.98 22.07
C VAL A 408 -7.93 -21.21 21.14
N ILE A 409 -7.25 -22.33 21.31
CA ILE A 409 -6.10 -22.69 20.48
C ILE A 409 -6.50 -23.82 19.54
N ASN A 410 -6.25 -23.63 18.26
CA ASN A 410 -6.44 -24.62 17.22
C ASN A 410 -5.13 -24.86 16.49
N LEU A 411 -4.60 -26.07 16.62
CA LEU A 411 -3.28 -26.47 16.04
C LEU A 411 -3.40 -26.97 14.61
N ASN A 412 -4.62 -27.02 14.03
CA ASN A 412 -4.77 -27.49 12.65
C ASN A 412 -4.37 -26.41 11.65
N GLU A 413 -3.73 -26.83 10.56
CA GLU A 413 -3.46 -25.98 9.41
C GLU A 413 -4.76 -25.34 8.86
N GLY A 414 -4.68 -24.13 8.37
CA GLY A 414 -5.83 -23.38 7.82
C GLY A 414 -6.83 -22.90 8.86
N CYS A 415 -6.58 -23.09 10.16
CA CYS A 415 -7.47 -22.76 11.25
C CYS A 415 -6.99 -21.52 12.04
N PHE A 416 -7.92 -20.94 12.79
CA PHE A 416 -7.71 -19.74 13.59
C PHE A 416 -7.82 -20.04 15.08
N SER A 417 -7.07 -19.28 15.86
CA SER A 417 -7.06 -19.27 17.32
C SER A 417 -7.43 -17.90 17.88
N ASP A 418 -8.01 -17.89 19.08
CA ASP A 418 -8.39 -16.70 19.83
C ASP A 418 -7.38 -16.52 20.99
N ILE A 419 -6.49 -15.58 20.85
CA ILE A 419 -5.34 -15.44 21.73
C ILE A 419 -5.28 -14.06 22.39
N GLY A 420 -4.99 -14.05 23.69
CA GLY A 420 -4.72 -12.82 24.43
C GLY A 420 -5.94 -11.87 24.52
N GLY A 421 -7.16 -12.38 24.42
CA GLY A 421 -8.41 -11.61 24.44
C GLY A 421 -8.85 -11.10 23.06
N LEU A 422 -8.11 -11.41 22.01
CA LEU A 422 -8.48 -11.16 20.62
C LEU A 422 -9.20 -12.39 20.02
N ARG A 423 -9.81 -12.26 18.85
CA ARG A 423 -10.50 -13.34 18.15
C ARG A 423 -9.94 -13.54 16.75
N SER A 424 -9.70 -14.81 16.39
CA SER A 424 -9.18 -15.22 15.08
C SER A 424 -7.88 -14.50 14.71
N ASN A 425 -7.08 -14.12 15.67
CA ASN A 425 -5.88 -13.30 15.50
C ASN A 425 -4.61 -14.09 15.20
N ILE A 426 -4.60 -15.41 15.50
CA ILE A 426 -3.50 -16.31 15.12
C ILE A 426 -4.05 -17.40 14.20
N SER A 427 -3.36 -17.63 13.08
CA SER A 427 -3.69 -18.72 12.16
C SER A 427 -2.44 -19.53 11.82
N ILE A 428 -2.65 -20.77 11.38
CA ILE A 428 -1.60 -21.68 10.94
C ILE A 428 -1.73 -21.85 9.42
N ALA A 429 -0.66 -21.53 8.69
CA ALA A 429 -0.64 -21.65 7.24
C ALA A 429 -0.83 -23.11 6.81
N TYR A 430 -1.33 -23.30 5.58
CA TYR A 430 -1.47 -24.65 5.02
C TYR A 430 -0.11 -25.34 4.90
N LYS A 431 -0.05 -26.62 5.21
CA LYS A 431 1.14 -27.47 5.25
C LYS A 431 2.12 -27.17 6.39
N THR A 432 1.73 -26.33 7.34
CA THR A 432 2.44 -26.13 8.60
C THR A 432 1.86 -27.07 9.66
N ILE A 433 2.72 -27.72 10.40
CA ILE A 433 2.36 -28.59 11.53
C ILE A 433 2.89 -27.92 12.81
N ILE A 434 2.04 -27.79 13.80
CA ILE A 434 2.37 -27.34 15.15
C ILE A 434 1.86 -28.41 16.12
N GLU A 435 2.72 -28.97 16.95
CA GLU A 435 2.38 -30.14 17.76
C GLU A 435 1.90 -29.79 19.15
N ASN A 436 2.31 -28.63 19.70
CA ASN A 436 2.09 -28.31 21.11
C ASN A 436 1.50 -26.92 21.31
N ALA A 437 0.78 -26.76 22.47
CA ALA A 437 0.32 -25.47 22.97
C ALA A 437 0.28 -25.46 24.51
#